data_5747e1ee558306803dd0440a36f37678
#
_entry.id   5747e1ee558306803dd0440a36f37678
#
_cell.length_a   1.000
_cell.length_b   1.000
_cell.length_c   1.000
_cell.angle_alpha   90.00
_cell.angle_beta   90.00
_cell.angle_gamma   90.00
#
_symmetry.space_group_name_H-M   'P 1'
#
loop_
_entity.id
_entity.type
_entity.pdbx_description
1 polymer ?
#
loop_
_entity_poly.entity_id
_entity_poly.type
_entity_poly.pdbx_seq_one_letter_code
_entity_poly.pdbx_strand_id
1 'polypeptide(L)'
;MFAVLLIPDFSLHALLRFNPALRGEAVAVIAGEGRKARIAAVSANVTAVSPGMTAAQALAECPALQLLTPSLVAERETGAMLLSAAWTLSPCVEPTASGRCTVDLTGANPDRLPAQLQAVRTQFSLQGPPLRVGVGPNALLAHYAAHLADPELWVRDAGSFLKPLPLAILALTADEERLFTDLGIKTLGALTAFPRAALTNRLGARGDDLWARAAGEWSAPLQPAPFPVRYRAEAELEEPVETLEPLLFLIRRFCERLALEVGQFGQGTARLSLVLQLDNEQQHTRDFELPEPTASSDIIFAALENHLASLQTDSPIAGLSLEAFPARRLQQQEGLFETGLKDAPMFYATLGRIAAVVGSENLGTPRRADSHRPDAIALDPPAPSVPERRVPPAPAAHGPLLRRLRPPLPATVELTEARPSFVMSSLARGDVTTLRRPVWSSGDWWTPQAFAREEWDVQVGPGLYRLLHAPDGWFIEGIYD
;
A
#
# COMPACT_ATOMS: atom_id res chain seq x y z
N MET A 1 13.29 20.44 -9.64
CA MET A 1 12.16 21.29 -9.17
C MET A 1 11.65 20.67 -7.86
N PHE A 2 11.26 21.53 -6.91
CA PHE A 2 10.84 21.09 -5.57
C PHE A 2 9.51 21.73 -5.21
N ALA A 3 8.73 21.05 -4.38
CA ALA A 3 7.58 21.63 -3.71
C ALA A 3 7.74 21.53 -2.20
N VAL A 4 7.19 22.50 -1.47
CA VAL A 4 7.06 22.44 -0.01
C VAL A 4 5.59 22.55 0.33
N LEU A 5 5.10 21.55 1.04
CA LEU A 5 3.78 21.50 1.64
C LEU A 5 3.89 21.98 3.08
N LEU A 6 3.14 22.99 3.47
CA LEU A 6 3.21 23.63 4.79
C LEU A 6 1.82 23.80 5.39
N ILE A 7 1.60 23.26 6.58
CA ILE A 7 0.47 23.58 7.43
C ILE A 7 0.92 24.73 8.35
N PRO A 8 0.40 25.95 8.16
CA PRO A 8 0.73 27.05 9.05
C PRO A 8 0.22 26.78 10.47
N ASP A 9 0.86 27.35 11.48
CA ASP A 9 0.47 27.19 12.90
C ASP A 9 0.12 25.73 13.26
N PHE A 10 1.03 24.81 12.91
CA PHE A 10 0.80 23.38 12.85
C PHE A 10 0.14 22.80 14.11
N SER A 11 0.69 23.12 15.31
CA SER A 11 0.15 22.61 16.57
C SER A 11 -1.31 23.04 16.80
N LEU A 12 -1.66 24.27 16.42
CA LEU A 12 -3.03 24.77 16.50
C LEU A 12 -3.96 24.01 15.55
N HIS A 13 -3.57 23.90 14.27
CA HIS A 13 -4.41 23.24 13.28
C HIS A 13 -4.51 21.73 13.49
N ALA A 14 -3.49 21.10 14.07
CA ALA A 14 -3.53 19.72 14.52
C ALA A 14 -4.59 19.53 15.62
N LEU A 15 -4.63 20.41 16.63
CA LEU A 15 -5.64 20.38 17.69
C LEU A 15 -7.06 20.62 17.16
N LEU A 16 -7.23 21.62 16.29
CA LEU A 16 -8.54 21.96 15.70
C LEU A 16 -9.10 20.87 14.80
N ARG A 17 -8.22 20.04 14.21
CA ARG A 17 -8.64 18.87 13.43
C ARG A 17 -9.31 17.83 14.32
N PHE A 18 -8.76 17.57 15.50
CA PHE A 18 -9.30 16.60 16.46
C PHE A 18 -10.47 17.13 17.28
N ASN A 19 -10.59 18.46 17.40
CA ASN A 19 -11.64 19.12 18.15
C ASN A 19 -12.42 20.10 17.25
N PRO A 20 -13.29 19.61 16.35
CA PRO A 20 -14.01 20.46 15.40
C PRO A 20 -14.88 21.53 16.08
N ALA A 21 -15.35 21.30 17.32
CA ALA A 21 -16.13 22.25 18.10
C ALA A 21 -15.36 23.53 18.44
N LEU A 22 -14.03 23.47 18.45
CA LEU A 22 -13.18 24.65 18.71
C LEU A 22 -12.93 25.51 17.45
N ARG A 23 -13.38 25.06 16.28
CA ARG A 23 -13.26 25.84 15.05
C ARG A 23 -14.16 27.07 15.14
N GLY A 24 -13.57 28.25 14.97
CA GLY A 24 -14.26 29.50 15.10
C GLY A 24 -14.25 30.11 16.51
N GLU A 25 -13.83 29.36 17.52
CA GLU A 25 -13.62 29.86 18.87
C GLU A 25 -12.28 30.62 19.00
N ALA A 26 -12.19 31.45 20.04
CA ALA A 26 -10.97 32.16 20.40
C ALA A 26 -9.99 31.17 21.10
N VAL A 27 -9.04 30.62 20.34
CA VAL A 27 -8.13 29.57 20.82
C VAL A 27 -6.67 30.00 20.61
N ALA A 28 -5.83 29.72 21.59
CA ALA A 28 -4.38 29.84 21.43
C ALA A 28 -3.64 28.60 21.97
N VAL A 29 -2.55 28.24 21.30
CA VAL A 29 -1.65 27.19 21.76
C VAL A 29 -0.47 27.81 22.48
N ILE A 30 -0.16 27.29 23.67
CA ILE A 30 0.97 27.74 24.49
C ILE A 30 2.17 26.82 24.32
N ALA A 31 3.38 27.41 24.28
CA ALA A 31 4.65 26.69 24.31
C ALA A 31 5.36 27.00 25.64
N GLY A 32 5.95 25.96 26.26
CA GLY A 32 6.61 26.04 27.55
C GLY A 32 5.65 25.85 28.73
N GLU A 33 6.20 25.88 29.93
CA GLU A 33 5.46 25.60 31.18
C GLU A 33 5.48 26.78 32.15
N GLY A 34 4.44 26.90 32.96
CA GLY A 34 4.31 27.85 34.05
C GLY A 34 4.42 29.30 33.58
N ARG A 35 5.17 30.14 34.36
CA ARG A 35 5.33 31.58 34.06
C ARG A 35 6.13 31.87 32.79
N LYS A 36 6.83 30.89 32.22
CA LYS A 36 7.59 31.02 30.99
C LYS A 36 6.77 30.65 29.76
N ALA A 37 5.56 30.14 29.96
CA ALA A 37 4.65 29.80 28.86
C ALA A 37 4.32 31.03 28.01
N ARG A 38 4.44 30.87 26.69
CA ARG A 38 4.17 31.90 25.71
C ARG A 38 3.23 31.40 24.66
N ILE A 39 2.47 32.31 24.08
CA ILE A 39 1.61 32.00 22.94
C ILE A 39 2.48 31.60 21.76
N ALA A 40 2.27 30.40 21.26
CA ALA A 40 2.96 29.88 20.06
C ALA A 40 2.17 30.13 18.79
N ALA A 41 0.84 29.94 18.87
CA ALA A 41 -0.07 30.17 17.75
C ALA A 41 -1.43 30.60 18.29
N VAL A 42 -2.18 31.36 17.49
CA VAL A 42 -3.52 31.85 17.86
C VAL A 42 -4.46 31.73 16.68
N SER A 43 -5.75 31.46 16.95
CA SER A 43 -6.76 31.35 15.90
C SER A 43 -6.97 32.68 15.16
N ALA A 44 -7.24 32.61 13.85
CA ALA A 44 -7.28 33.77 12.95
C ALA A 44 -8.34 34.84 13.31
N ASN A 45 -9.35 34.45 14.08
CA ASN A 45 -10.40 35.35 14.56
C ASN A 45 -9.97 36.23 15.75
N VAL A 46 -8.78 35.99 16.33
CA VAL A 46 -8.25 36.76 17.47
C VAL A 46 -7.11 37.65 16.99
N THR A 47 -7.39 38.93 16.82
CA THR A 47 -6.44 39.93 16.33
C THR A 47 -5.64 40.64 17.42
N ALA A 48 -6.16 40.68 18.67
CA ALA A 48 -5.54 41.35 19.78
C ALA A 48 -4.35 40.61 20.40
N VAL A 49 -4.21 39.28 20.14
CA VAL A 49 -3.19 38.45 20.73
C VAL A 49 -2.16 38.06 19.65
N SER A 50 -0.88 38.18 19.98
CA SER A 50 0.21 37.81 19.07
C SER A 50 1.11 36.72 19.64
N PRO A 51 1.70 35.86 18.80
CA PRO A 51 2.72 34.90 19.23
C PRO A 51 3.85 35.59 20.01
N GLY A 52 4.35 34.92 21.03
CA GLY A 52 5.38 35.46 21.95
C GLY A 52 4.85 36.17 23.20
N MET A 53 3.57 36.56 23.25
CA MET A 53 2.95 37.08 24.47
C MET A 53 2.93 36.04 25.58
N THR A 54 2.96 36.46 26.84
CA THR A 54 2.71 35.55 27.97
C THR A 54 1.22 35.19 28.04
N ALA A 55 0.90 34.04 28.62
CA ALA A 55 -0.49 33.63 28.82
C ALA A 55 -1.32 34.69 29.57
N ALA A 56 -0.73 35.35 30.57
CA ALA A 56 -1.41 36.41 31.32
C ALA A 56 -1.72 37.66 30.47
N GLN A 57 -0.75 38.08 29.63
CA GLN A 57 -0.99 39.19 28.69
C GLN A 57 -2.07 38.84 27.68
N ALA A 58 -2.03 37.63 27.09
CA ALA A 58 -3.00 37.20 26.12
C ALA A 58 -4.44 37.15 26.70
N LEU A 59 -4.60 36.65 27.92
CA LEU A 59 -5.90 36.64 28.61
C LEU A 59 -6.38 38.05 29.03
N ALA A 60 -5.46 38.97 29.30
CA ALA A 60 -5.82 40.36 29.57
C ALA A 60 -6.38 41.05 28.30
N GLU A 61 -5.81 40.79 27.12
CA GLU A 61 -6.26 41.31 25.83
C GLU A 61 -7.50 40.59 25.31
N CYS A 62 -7.66 39.31 25.58
CA CYS A 62 -8.81 38.52 25.15
C CYS A 62 -9.26 37.57 26.28
N PRO A 63 -10.20 38.02 27.16
CA PRO A 63 -10.66 37.20 28.29
C PRO A 63 -11.38 35.90 27.90
N ALA A 64 -11.93 35.84 26.69
CA ALA A 64 -12.59 34.63 26.15
C ALA A 64 -11.60 33.64 25.53
N LEU A 65 -10.31 33.92 25.54
CA LEU A 65 -9.29 33.07 24.91
C LEU A 65 -9.10 31.74 25.66
N GLN A 66 -9.28 30.66 24.94
CA GLN A 66 -9.00 29.31 25.44
C GLN A 66 -7.55 28.97 25.19
N LEU A 67 -6.80 28.70 26.27
CA LEU A 67 -5.40 28.31 26.19
C LEU A 67 -5.28 26.79 26.15
N LEU A 68 -4.69 26.25 25.10
CA LEU A 68 -4.50 24.82 24.88
C LEU A 68 -3.01 24.45 24.90
N THR A 69 -2.70 23.25 25.35
CA THR A 69 -1.36 22.65 25.22
C THR A 69 -1.28 21.84 23.93
N PRO A 70 -0.09 21.78 23.27
CA PRO A 70 0.09 20.92 22.11
C PRO A 70 -0.22 19.46 22.43
N SER A 71 -0.81 18.74 21.47
CA SER A 71 -1.07 17.31 21.58
C SER A 71 -0.15 16.54 20.65
N LEU A 72 0.80 15.78 21.20
CA LEU A 72 1.72 14.97 20.41
C LEU A 72 1.00 13.94 19.52
N VAL A 73 -0.13 13.42 19.97
CA VAL A 73 -0.94 12.48 19.18
C VAL A 73 -1.55 13.20 17.97
N ALA A 74 -2.19 14.37 18.19
CA ALA A 74 -2.78 15.15 17.11
C ALA A 74 -1.73 15.62 16.10
N GLU A 75 -0.57 16.04 16.57
CA GLU A 75 0.55 16.45 15.71
C GLU A 75 1.11 15.27 14.91
N ARG A 76 1.30 14.10 15.53
CA ARG A 76 1.79 12.90 14.84
C ARG A 76 0.84 12.46 13.74
N GLU A 77 -0.45 12.38 14.02
CA GLU A 77 -1.44 11.95 13.02
C GLU A 77 -1.61 12.98 11.90
N THR A 78 -1.61 14.27 12.22
CA THR A 78 -1.68 15.32 11.20
C THR A 78 -0.41 15.37 10.34
N GLY A 79 0.76 15.14 10.94
CA GLY A 79 2.03 15.01 10.24
C GLY A 79 2.08 13.79 9.31
N ALA A 80 1.56 12.65 9.76
CA ALA A 80 1.45 11.45 8.93
C ALA A 80 0.52 11.67 7.73
N MET A 81 -0.60 12.38 7.93
CA MET A 81 -1.50 12.77 6.85
C MET A 81 -0.80 13.68 5.82
N LEU A 82 -0.01 14.67 6.28
CA LEU A 82 0.75 15.55 5.40
C LEU A 82 1.79 14.77 4.59
N LEU A 83 2.51 13.86 5.23
CA LEU A 83 3.50 13.01 4.58
C LEU A 83 2.87 12.09 3.55
N SER A 84 1.73 11.48 3.88
CA SER A 84 0.94 10.67 2.93
C SER A 84 0.52 11.46 1.69
N ALA A 85 0.02 12.68 1.89
CA ALA A 85 -0.34 13.54 0.77
C ALA A 85 0.88 13.94 -0.08
N ALA A 86 2.02 14.22 0.54
CA ALA A 86 3.25 14.54 -0.16
C ALA A 86 3.75 13.37 -1.03
N TRP A 87 3.61 12.13 -0.58
CA TRP A 87 3.96 10.94 -1.36
C TRP A 87 3.10 10.72 -2.61
N THR A 88 1.90 11.30 -2.69
CA THR A 88 1.11 11.26 -3.94
C THR A 88 1.75 12.05 -5.07
N LEU A 89 2.63 13.00 -4.74
CA LEU A 89 3.33 13.85 -5.70
C LEU A 89 4.68 13.24 -6.14
N SER A 90 5.41 12.61 -5.21
CA SER A 90 6.73 12.01 -5.47
C SER A 90 7.08 11.00 -4.38
N PRO A 91 7.84 9.93 -4.68
CA PRO A 91 8.39 9.04 -3.67
C PRO A 91 9.53 9.69 -2.83
N CYS A 92 10.14 10.76 -3.33
CA CYS A 92 11.24 11.46 -2.66
C CYS A 92 10.70 12.62 -1.82
N VAL A 93 10.28 12.32 -0.59
CA VAL A 93 9.68 13.28 0.36
C VAL A 93 10.46 13.26 1.66
N GLU A 94 10.83 14.45 2.14
CA GLU A 94 11.42 14.64 3.46
C GLU A 94 10.48 15.44 4.38
N PRO A 95 10.11 14.93 5.56
CA PRO A 95 9.46 15.73 6.61
C PRO A 95 10.50 16.65 7.26
N THR A 96 10.68 17.84 6.70
CA THR A 96 11.74 18.78 7.07
C THR A 96 11.49 19.51 8.37
N ALA A 97 10.25 19.58 8.83
CA ALA A 97 9.87 20.07 10.17
C ALA A 97 8.43 19.66 10.50
N SER A 98 7.99 19.88 11.74
CA SER A 98 6.59 19.71 12.14
C SER A 98 5.66 20.51 11.22
N GLY A 99 4.71 19.83 10.59
CA GLY A 99 3.77 20.43 9.64
C GLY A 99 4.37 20.85 8.30
N ARG A 100 5.56 20.37 7.93
CA ARG A 100 6.23 20.73 6.68
C ARG A 100 6.89 19.52 6.03
N CYS A 101 6.57 19.28 4.76
CA CYS A 101 7.21 18.29 3.91
C CYS A 101 7.83 18.95 2.68
N THR A 102 9.06 18.57 2.37
CA THR A 102 9.76 18.95 1.14
C THR A 102 9.71 17.78 0.17
N VAL A 103 9.29 18.03 -1.05
CA VAL A 103 9.06 17.05 -2.12
C VAL A 103 10.02 17.32 -3.27
N ASP A 104 10.79 16.34 -3.67
CA ASP A 104 11.54 16.40 -4.92
C ASP A 104 10.65 15.99 -6.08
N LEU A 105 10.43 16.92 -7.01
CA LEU A 105 9.59 16.76 -8.20
C LEU A 105 10.43 16.48 -9.45
N THR A 106 11.68 16.04 -9.30
CA THR A 106 12.52 15.67 -10.44
C THR A 106 11.90 14.50 -11.19
N GLY A 107 11.65 14.69 -12.49
CA GLY A 107 10.96 13.70 -13.32
C GLY A 107 9.42 13.78 -13.31
N ALA A 108 8.82 14.64 -12.49
CA ALA A 108 7.37 14.89 -12.55
C ALA A 108 6.99 15.59 -13.86
N ASN A 109 5.80 15.25 -14.39
CA ASN A 109 5.28 15.92 -15.58
C ASN A 109 4.79 17.34 -15.23
N PRO A 110 5.43 18.40 -15.81
CA PRO A 110 5.10 19.79 -15.48
C PRO A 110 3.64 20.16 -15.79
N ASP A 111 3.05 19.57 -16.84
CA ASP A 111 1.69 19.88 -17.29
C ASP A 111 0.61 19.31 -16.33
N ARG A 112 0.92 18.20 -15.65
CA ARG A 112 0.01 17.55 -14.70
C ARG A 112 0.19 18.03 -13.26
N LEU A 113 1.32 18.61 -12.95
CA LEU A 113 1.67 19.00 -11.59
C LEU A 113 0.68 20.02 -10.97
N PRO A 114 0.20 21.07 -11.66
CA PRO A 114 -0.78 21.98 -11.08
C PRO A 114 -2.07 21.28 -10.66
N ALA A 115 -2.58 20.36 -11.48
CA ALA A 115 -3.77 19.59 -11.19
C ALA A 115 -3.56 18.63 -9.98
N GLN A 116 -2.38 18.01 -9.87
CA GLN A 116 -2.02 17.15 -8.74
C GLN A 116 -1.93 17.95 -7.44
N LEU A 117 -1.29 19.11 -7.44
CA LEU A 117 -1.21 20.00 -6.28
C LEU A 117 -2.59 20.50 -5.86
N GLN A 118 -3.44 20.85 -6.82
CA GLN A 118 -4.82 21.24 -6.54
C GLN A 118 -5.61 20.08 -5.90
N ALA A 119 -5.47 18.85 -6.39
CA ALA A 119 -6.12 17.67 -5.81
C ALA A 119 -5.69 17.44 -4.35
N VAL A 120 -4.39 17.52 -4.06
CA VAL A 120 -3.85 17.43 -2.69
C VAL A 120 -4.45 18.51 -1.79
N ARG A 121 -4.49 19.76 -2.24
CA ARG A 121 -5.07 20.87 -1.47
C ARG A 121 -6.56 20.68 -1.21
N THR A 122 -7.32 20.24 -2.21
CA THR A 122 -8.76 19.99 -2.07
C THR A 122 -8.99 18.90 -1.03
N GLN A 123 -8.24 17.82 -1.06
CA GLN A 123 -8.32 16.75 -0.07
C GLN A 123 -8.04 17.25 1.35
N PHE A 124 -7.02 18.12 1.53
CA PHE A 124 -6.71 18.73 2.82
C PHE A 124 -7.84 19.65 3.31
N SER A 125 -8.41 20.46 2.43
CA SER A 125 -9.52 21.36 2.77
C SER A 125 -10.72 20.60 3.34
N LEU A 126 -11.00 19.40 2.83
CA LEU A 126 -12.07 18.53 3.35
C LEU A 126 -11.76 17.98 4.74
N GLN A 127 -10.49 17.81 5.09
CA GLN A 127 -10.04 17.26 6.38
C GLN A 127 -9.76 18.31 7.46
N GLY A 128 -9.75 19.58 7.10
CA GLY A 128 -9.75 20.71 8.02
C GLY A 128 -8.50 21.58 8.11
N PRO A 129 -7.24 21.09 8.14
CA PRO A 129 -6.09 21.98 8.23
C PRO A 129 -5.86 22.73 6.91
N PRO A 130 -5.50 24.03 6.97
CA PRO A 130 -5.10 24.77 5.78
C PRO A 130 -3.77 24.24 5.26
N LEU A 131 -3.63 24.18 3.94
CA LEU A 131 -2.39 23.76 3.29
C LEU A 131 -1.87 24.87 2.37
N ARG A 132 -0.64 25.31 2.61
CA ARG A 132 0.10 26.22 1.76
C ARG A 132 1.11 25.44 0.93
N VAL A 133 1.28 25.81 -0.34
CA VAL A 133 2.18 25.12 -1.26
C VAL A 133 3.11 26.13 -1.90
N GLY A 134 4.42 25.90 -1.72
CA GLY A 134 5.45 26.67 -2.43
C GLY A 134 6.16 25.77 -3.45
N VAL A 135 6.33 26.23 -4.66
CA VAL A 135 7.06 25.52 -5.73
C VAL A 135 8.24 26.35 -6.21
N GLY A 136 9.40 25.73 -6.33
CA GLY A 136 10.62 26.43 -6.71
C GLY A 136 11.66 25.55 -7.41
N PRO A 137 12.71 26.15 -7.98
CA PRO A 137 13.80 25.43 -8.63
C PRO A 137 14.65 24.61 -7.66
N ASN A 138 14.70 24.99 -6.39
CA ASN A 138 15.36 24.25 -5.30
C ASN A 138 14.49 24.23 -4.04
N ALA A 139 14.86 23.40 -3.06
CA ALA A 139 14.12 23.22 -1.80
C ALA A 139 14.01 24.50 -0.96
N LEU A 140 15.04 25.34 -0.97
CA LEU A 140 15.05 26.61 -0.23
C LEU A 140 14.04 27.60 -0.79
N LEU A 141 14.01 27.79 -2.12
CA LEU A 141 13.07 28.69 -2.77
C LEU A 141 11.62 28.21 -2.64
N ALA A 142 11.41 26.89 -2.75
CA ALA A 142 10.11 26.29 -2.48
C ALA A 142 9.67 26.51 -1.03
N HIS A 143 10.60 26.44 -0.07
CA HIS A 143 10.34 26.73 1.34
C HIS A 143 9.92 28.18 1.56
N TYR A 144 10.65 29.13 1.03
CA TYR A 144 10.29 30.56 1.13
C TYR A 144 8.94 30.85 0.47
N ALA A 145 8.71 30.23 -0.69
CA ALA A 145 7.42 30.35 -1.37
C ALA A 145 6.26 29.81 -0.52
N ALA A 146 6.43 28.66 0.15
CA ALA A 146 5.38 28.07 0.99
C ALA A 146 5.00 28.98 2.18
N HIS A 147 5.97 29.70 2.76
CA HIS A 147 5.68 30.67 3.83
C HIS A 147 4.88 31.88 3.37
N LEU A 148 5.04 32.28 2.11
CA LEU A 148 4.37 33.42 1.51
C LEU A 148 3.12 33.04 0.70
N ALA A 149 2.92 31.75 0.46
CA ALA A 149 1.81 31.23 -0.32
C ALA A 149 0.45 31.54 0.31
N ASP A 150 -0.51 31.92 -0.53
CA ASP A 150 -1.91 32.04 -0.18
C ASP A 150 -2.79 31.61 -1.38
N PRO A 151 -3.16 30.37 -1.46
CA PRO A 151 -2.64 29.17 -0.82
C PRO A 151 -1.44 28.55 -1.58
N GLU A 152 -1.06 29.05 -2.75
CA GLU A 152 -0.04 28.49 -3.62
C GLU A 152 0.84 29.58 -4.25
N LEU A 153 2.16 29.33 -4.31
CA LEU A 153 3.11 30.26 -4.92
C LEU A 153 4.20 29.51 -5.71
N TRP A 154 4.39 29.89 -6.96
CA TRP A 154 5.40 29.37 -7.85
C TRP A 154 6.53 30.35 -8.09
N VAL A 155 7.76 29.96 -7.76
CA VAL A 155 8.96 30.76 -8.03
C VAL A 155 9.53 30.38 -9.39
N ARG A 156 9.39 31.29 -10.36
CA ARG A 156 9.95 31.12 -11.72
C ARG A 156 11.32 31.77 -11.86
N ASP A 157 11.49 32.95 -11.29
CA ASP A 157 12.76 33.69 -11.26
C ASP A 157 13.22 33.93 -9.83
N ALA A 158 14.35 33.31 -9.46
CA ALA A 158 14.90 33.38 -8.11
C ALA A 158 15.32 34.79 -7.72
N GLY A 159 15.92 35.53 -8.65
CA GLY A 159 16.48 36.86 -8.36
C GLY A 159 15.42 37.89 -8.03
N SER A 160 14.34 37.97 -8.82
CA SER A 160 13.23 38.87 -8.57
C SER A 160 12.44 38.49 -7.32
N PHE A 161 12.33 37.17 -7.06
CA PHE A 161 11.62 36.66 -5.89
C PHE A 161 12.36 36.96 -4.59
N LEU A 162 13.67 36.71 -4.51
CA LEU A 162 14.44 36.82 -3.27
C LEU A 162 14.67 38.26 -2.82
N LYS A 163 14.94 39.18 -3.77
CA LYS A 163 15.36 40.56 -3.45
C LYS A 163 14.45 41.31 -2.47
N PRO A 164 13.09 41.28 -2.62
CA PRO A 164 12.20 42.01 -1.73
C PRO A 164 11.93 41.30 -0.40
N LEU A 165 12.31 40.02 -0.23
CA LEU A 165 11.99 39.26 0.95
C LEU A 165 12.62 39.84 2.20
N PRO A 166 11.88 39.91 3.34
CA PRO A 166 12.38 40.41 4.61
C PRO A 166 13.42 39.43 5.21
N LEU A 167 14.40 39.96 5.94
CA LEU A 167 15.40 39.14 6.63
C LEU A 167 14.80 38.16 7.64
N ALA A 168 13.62 38.43 8.19
CA ALA A 168 12.94 37.57 9.15
C ALA A 168 12.75 36.12 8.64
N ILE A 169 12.73 35.92 7.28
CA ILE A 169 12.61 34.58 6.68
C ILE A 169 13.84 33.71 6.93
N LEU A 170 14.98 34.32 7.31
CA LEU A 170 16.24 33.60 7.62
C LEU A 170 16.29 33.02 9.04
N ALA A 171 15.26 33.20 9.86
CA ALA A 171 15.24 32.81 11.27
C ALA A 171 16.52 33.26 12.01
N LEU A 172 16.70 34.58 12.08
CA LEU A 172 17.84 35.22 12.71
C LEU A 172 17.80 35.09 14.24
N THR A 173 18.96 35.06 14.87
CA THR A 173 19.06 35.24 16.32
C THR A 173 18.81 36.71 16.70
N ALA A 174 18.47 36.99 17.95
CA ALA A 174 18.20 38.35 18.42
C ALA A 174 19.45 39.28 18.23
N ASP A 175 20.65 38.74 18.31
CA ASP A 175 21.88 39.51 18.09
C ASP A 175 22.12 39.77 16.59
N GLU A 176 21.80 38.82 15.73
CA GLU A 176 21.83 38.97 14.26
C GLU A 176 20.80 40.00 13.80
N GLU A 177 19.57 39.97 14.35
CA GLU A 177 18.52 40.94 14.05
C GLU A 177 18.97 42.38 14.43
N ARG A 178 19.55 42.55 15.61
CA ARG A 178 20.11 43.85 16.06
C ARG A 178 21.19 44.32 15.11
N LEU A 179 22.15 43.42 14.81
CA LEU A 179 23.27 43.76 13.92
C LEU A 179 22.80 44.23 12.55
N PHE A 180 21.86 43.50 11.94
CA PHE A 180 21.36 43.88 10.62
C PHE A 180 20.45 45.12 10.66
N THR A 181 19.72 45.32 11.75
CA THR A 181 18.94 46.53 11.98
C THR A 181 19.88 47.77 12.09
N ASP A 182 20.97 47.67 12.86
CA ASP A 182 21.96 48.74 13.01
C ASP A 182 22.65 49.07 11.67
N LEU A 183 22.84 48.08 10.82
CA LEU A 183 23.40 48.22 9.47
C LEU A 183 22.37 48.69 8.43
N GLY A 184 21.10 48.85 8.81
CA GLY A 184 20.03 49.21 7.89
C GLY A 184 19.63 48.14 6.87
N ILE A 185 20.04 46.88 7.09
CA ILE A 185 19.74 45.76 6.18
C ILE A 185 18.38 45.16 6.57
N LYS A 186 17.39 45.28 5.67
CA LYS A 186 16.01 44.83 5.93
C LYS A 186 15.56 43.71 5.01
N THR A 187 16.22 43.52 3.88
CA THR A 187 15.81 42.56 2.85
C THR A 187 16.97 41.64 2.44
N LEU A 188 16.62 40.47 1.86
CA LEU A 188 17.63 39.55 1.33
C LEU A 188 18.46 40.20 0.22
N GLY A 189 17.85 41.03 -0.63
CA GLY A 189 18.57 41.80 -1.65
C GLY A 189 19.58 42.79 -1.08
N ALA A 190 19.25 43.44 0.04
CA ALA A 190 20.20 44.32 0.72
C ALA A 190 21.36 43.53 1.37
N LEU A 191 21.08 42.32 1.92
CA LEU A 191 22.10 41.43 2.49
C LEU A 191 23.07 40.93 1.41
N THR A 192 22.57 40.50 0.25
CA THR A 192 23.38 39.98 -0.87
C THR A 192 24.16 41.09 -1.59
N ALA A 193 23.81 42.35 -1.39
CA ALA A 193 24.60 43.50 -1.86
C ALA A 193 25.95 43.64 -1.09
N PHE A 194 26.05 43.05 0.12
CA PHE A 194 27.33 43.02 0.85
C PHE A 194 28.22 41.90 0.31
N PRO A 195 29.54 42.13 0.26
CA PRO A 195 30.49 41.08 -0.09
C PRO A 195 30.37 39.89 0.87
N ARG A 196 30.23 38.68 0.32
CA ARG A 196 30.15 37.43 1.11
C ARG A 196 31.29 37.33 2.14
N ALA A 197 32.52 37.65 1.71
CA ALA A 197 33.68 37.63 2.60
C ALA A 197 33.56 38.58 3.82
N ALA A 198 32.90 39.73 3.68
CA ALA A 198 32.71 40.66 4.79
C ALA A 198 31.78 40.10 5.87
N LEU A 199 30.72 39.40 5.45
CA LEU A 199 29.82 38.69 6.37
C LEU A 199 30.49 37.48 7.03
N THR A 200 31.27 36.71 6.26
CA THR A 200 32.04 35.58 6.77
C THR A 200 33.10 36.03 7.80
N ASN A 201 33.79 37.14 7.54
CA ASN A 201 34.77 37.69 8.50
C ASN A 201 34.13 38.13 9.80
N ARG A 202 32.87 38.60 9.78
CA ARG A 202 32.18 39.11 10.98
C ARG A 202 31.43 38.04 11.79
N LEU A 203 30.77 37.09 11.07
CA LEU A 203 29.89 36.10 11.67
C LEU A 203 30.39 34.67 11.49
N GLY A 204 31.61 34.49 10.92
CA GLY A 204 32.15 33.16 10.63
C GLY A 204 31.32 32.36 9.65
N ALA A 205 31.27 31.06 9.81
CA ALA A 205 30.49 30.13 8.97
C ALA A 205 28.99 30.48 8.91
N ARG A 206 28.47 31.09 9.99
CA ARG A 206 27.06 31.53 10.00
C ARG A 206 26.80 32.68 9.02
N GLY A 207 27.74 33.62 8.88
CA GLY A 207 27.65 34.70 7.88
C GLY A 207 27.64 34.16 6.44
N ASP A 208 28.42 33.12 6.18
CA ASP A 208 28.45 32.43 4.91
C ASP A 208 27.12 31.73 4.61
N ASP A 209 26.57 31.01 5.59
CA ASP A 209 25.24 30.34 5.50
C ASP A 209 24.12 31.35 5.26
N LEU A 210 24.08 32.46 5.99
CA LEU A 210 23.07 33.49 5.83
C LEU A 210 23.15 34.14 4.45
N TRP A 211 24.36 34.41 3.94
CA TRP A 211 24.55 34.95 2.60
C TRP A 211 24.07 33.96 1.52
N ALA A 212 24.48 32.68 1.64
CA ALA A 212 24.07 31.63 0.69
C ALA A 212 22.55 31.42 0.67
N ARG A 213 21.90 31.50 1.84
CA ARG A 213 20.43 31.45 1.95
C ARG A 213 19.75 32.66 1.34
N ALA A 214 20.33 33.86 1.54
CA ALA A 214 19.80 35.09 0.94
C ALA A 214 19.98 35.14 -0.58
N ALA A 215 21.06 34.56 -1.09
CA ALA A 215 21.33 34.42 -2.52
C ALA A 215 20.55 33.28 -3.19
N GLY A 216 19.92 32.38 -2.42
CA GLY A 216 19.25 31.20 -2.96
C GLY A 216 20.19 30.06 -3.37
N GLU A 217 21.48 30.17 -2.99
CA GLU A 217 22.52 29.19 -3.32
C GLU A 217 22.62 28.04 -2.32
N TRP A 218 22.00 28.21 -1.14
CA TRP A 218 22.02 27.19 -0.11
C TRP A 218 21.25 25.93 -0.56
N SER A 219 21.90 24.78 -0.46
CA SER A 219 21.31 23.49 -0.79
C SER A 219 21.79 22.43 0.19
N ALA A 220 20.89 21.57 0.60
CA ALA A 220 21.20 20.34 1.32
C ALA A 220 20.54 19.19 0.58
N PRO A 221 21.18 18.01 0.52
CA PRO A 221 20.54 16.82 -0.02
C PRO A 221 19.33 16.45 0.84
N LEU A 222 18.22 16.08 0.21
CA LEU A 222 17.05 15.58 0.92
C LEU A 222 17.37 14.23 1.56
N GLN A 223 16.80 14.02 2.74
CA GLN A 223 16.78 12.72 3.43
C GLN A 223 15.35 12.16 3.36
N PRO A 224 15.01 11.42 2.28
CA PRO A 224 13.65 10.96 2.07
C PRO A 224 13.19 10.02 3.19
N ALA A 225 11.97 10.25 3.68
CA ALA A 225 11.33 9.31 4.57
C ALA A 225 11.07 7.99 3.81
N PRO A 226 11.27 6.83 4.47
CA PRO A 226 10.98 5.56 3.84
C PRO A 226 9.50 5.47 3.49
N PHE A 227 9.23 5.08 2.24
CA PHE A 227 7.86 4.85 1.80
C PHE A 227 7.28 3.65 2.57
N PRO A 228 6.03 3.72 3.06
CA PRO A 228 5.47 2.62 3.84
C PRO A 228 5.36 1.35 2.99
N VAL A 229 6.04 0.28 3.45
CA VAL A 229 5.96 -1.06 2.84
C VAL A 229 4.72 -1.81 3.29
N ARG A 230 4.07 -1.33 4.35
CA ARG A 230 2.87 -1.90 4.95
C ARG A 230 2.08 -0.82 5.68
N TYR A 231 0.79 -0.99 5.74
CA TYR A 231 -0.13 -0.13 6.47
C TYR A 231 -0.72 -0.94 7.62
N ARG A 232 -0.84 -0.34 8.80
CA ARG A 232 -1.32 -1.02 10.00
C ARG A 232 -2.42 -0.24 10.68
N ALA A 233 -3.46 -0.96 11.08
CA ALA A 233 -4.50 -0.50 11.99
C ALA A 233 -4.55 -1.44 13.19
N GLU A 234 -4.62 -0.87 14.39
CA GLU A 234 -4.67 -1.65 15.62
C GLU A 234 -5.63 -1.02 16.63
N ALA A 235 -6.20 -1.84 17.49
CA ALA A 235 -6.98 -1.41 18.63
C ALA A 235 -6.81 -2.40 19.78
N GLU A 236 -6.66 -1.87 20.97
CA GLU A 236 -6.82 -2.58 22.24
C GLU A 236 -8.26 -2.39 22.71
N LEU A 237 -8.86 -3.45 23.23
CA LEU A 237 -10.23 -3.43 23.73
C LEU A 237 -10.20 -3.17 25.25
N GLU A 238 -11.00 -2.23 25.71
CA GLU A 238 -11.11 -1.93 27.16
C GLU A 238 -11.60 -3.15 27.94
N GLU A 239 -12.51 -3.94 27.35
CA GLU A 239 -12.97 -5.22 27.88
C GLU A 239 -12.76 -6.32 26.83
N PRO A 240 -12.17 -7.48 27.20
CA PRO A 240 -12.03 -8.61 26.29
C PRO A 240 -13.38 -9.13 25.76
N VAL A 241 -13.45 -9.49 24.50
CA VAL A 241 -14.70 -9.84 23.80
C VAL A 241 -14.70 -11.32 23.42
N GLU A 242 -15.79 -12.01 23.76
CA GLU A 242 -16.01 -13.43 23.43
C GLU A 242 -16.78 -13.61 22.10
N THR A 243 -17.48 -12.56 21.65
CA THR A 243 -18.34 -12.61 20.45
C THR A 243 -17.71 -11.88 19.28
N LEU A 244 -18.01 -12.34 18.06
CA LEU A 244 -17.41 -11.78 16.83
C LEU A 244 -18.03 -10.46 16.38
N GLU A 245 -19.27 -10.16 16.75
CA GLU A 245 -20.00 -9.00 16.24
C GLU A 245 -19.29 -7.65 16.47
N PRO A 246 -18.79 -7.33 17.69
CA PRO A 246 -18.05 -6.09 17.92
C PRO A 246 -16.73 -6.04 17.12
N LEU A 247 -16.06 -7.18 16.93
CA LEU A 247 -14.83 -7.29 16.17
C LEU A 247 -15.07 -7.04 14.68
N LEU A 248 -16.14 -7.55 14.10
CA LEU A 248 -16.49 -7.34 12.70
C LEU A 248 -16.67 -5.85 12.39
N PHE A 249 -17.28 -5.08 13.31
CA PHE A 249 -17.41 -3.64 13.16
C PHE A 249 -16.05 -2.92 13.13
N LEU A 250 -15.16 -3.26 14.06
CA LEU A 250 -13.80 -2.68 14.10
C LEU A 250 -12.99 -3.08 12.87
N ILE A 251 -13.04 -4.35 12.48
CA ILE A 251 -12.33 -4.84 11.29
C ILE A 251 -12.84 -4.16 10.01
N ARG A 252 -14.16 -3.95 9.88
CA ARG A 252 -14.72 -3.20 8.76
C ARG A 252 -14.15 -1.79 8.69
N ARG A 253 -14.11 -1.10 9.82
CA ARG A 253 -13.52 0.24 9.93
C ARG A 253 -12.01 0.25 9.58
N PHE A 254 -11.29 -0.79 9.98
CA PHE A 254 -9.88 -0.96 9.61
C PHE A 254 -9.71 -1.20 8.10
N CYS A 255 -10.56 -2.03 7.50
CA CYS A 255 -10.55 -2.27 6.06
C CYS A 255 -10.84 -0.98 5.27
N GLU A 256 -11.80 -0.17 5.70
CA GLU A 256 -12.11 1.12 5.08
C GLU A 256 -10.92 2.08 5.16
N ARG A 257 -10.31 2.20 6.34
CA ARG A 257 -9.12 3.03 6.54
C ARG A 257 -7.94 2.57 5.70
N LEU A 258 -7.57 1.28 5.77
CA LEU A 258 -6.43 0.72 5.05
C LEU A 258 -6.64 0.77 3.52
N ALA A 259 -7.85 0.49 3.04
CA ALA A 259 -8.20 0.60 1.63
C ALA A 259 -8.02 2.04 1.12
N LEU A 260 -8.43 3.05 1.92
CA LEU A 260 -8.24 4.44 1.61
C LEU A 260 -6.74 4.81 1.57
N GLU A 261 -5.98 4.45 2.61
CA GLU A 261 -4.55 4.75 2.73
C GLU A 261 -3.74 4.14 1.58
N VAL A 262 -3.97 2.86 1.25
CA VAL A 262 -3.31 2.16 0.14
C VAL A 262 -3.74 2.74 -1.21
N GLY A 263 -5.05 3.04 -1.36
CA GLY A 263 -5.64 3.56 -2.59
C GLY A 263 -5.13 4.94 -2.99
N GLN A 264 -4.77 5.79 -2.01
CA GLN A 264 -4.22 7.14 -2.24
C GLN A 264 -2.96 7.14 -3.13
N PHE A 265 -2.19 6.06 -3.09
CA PHE A 265 -0.96 5.89 -3.87
C PHE A 265 -1.17 5.14 -5.20
N GLY A 266 -2.42 4.93 -5.61
CA GLY A 266 -2.73 4.12 -6.80
C GLY A 266 -2.38 2.64 -6.64
N GLN A 267 -2.14 2.20 -5.41
CA GLN A 267 -1.84 0.82 -5.05
C GLN A 267 -3.10 0.06 -4.63
N GLY A 268 -2.99 -1.23 -4.51
CA GLY A 268 -4.01 -2.10 -3.91
C GLY A 268 -3.38 -2.98 -2.84
N THR A 269 -4.17 -3.42 -1.89
CA THR A 269 -3.78 -4.43 -0.91
C THR A 269 -3.67 -5.78 -1.61
N ALA A 270 -2.50 -6.40 -1.58
CA ALA A 270 -2.25 -7.73 -2.15
C ALA A 270 -2.30 -8.83 -1.07
N ARG A 271 -1.85 -8.52 0.14
CA ARG A 271 -1.83 -9.43 1.27
C ARG A 271 -2.26 -8.69 2.54
N LEU A 272 -2.91 -9.41 3.43
CA LEU A 272 -3.31 -8.94 4.76
C LEU A 272 -2.70 -9.86 5.81
N SER A 273 -2.35 -9.32 6.96
CA SER A 273 -2.01 -10.09 8.16
C SER A 273 -2.91 -9.64 9.30
N LEU A 274 -3.74 -10.55 9.80
CA LEU A 274 -4.60 -10.34 10.96
C LEU A 274 -3.93 -10.95 12.18
N VAL A 275 -3.79 -10.16 13.24
CA VAL A 275 -3.32 -10.62 14.55
C VAL A 275 -4.39 -10.32 15.57
N LEU A 276 -4.89 -11.34 16.24
CA LEU A 276 -5.79 -11.23 17.39
C LEU A 276 -4.98 -11.52 18.66
N GLN A 277 -5.03 -10.60 19.60
CA GLN A 277 -4.42 -10.76 20.92
C GLN A 277 -5.48 -11.30 21.86
N LEU A 278 -5.20 -12.42 22.49
CA LEU A 278 -6.09 -13.06 23.44
C LEU A 278 -5.77 -12.58 24.88
N ASP A 279 -6.74 -12.62 25.75
CA ASP A 279 -6.61 -12.21 27.15
C ASP A 279 -5.58 -13.07 27.96
N ASN A 280 -5.29 -14.28 27.47
CA ASN A 280 -4.26 -15.16 28.01
C ASN A 280 -2.83 -14.88 27.43
N GLU A 281 -2.59 -13.68 26.86
CA GLU A 281 -1.33 -13.25 26.23
C GLU A 281 -0.94 -14.05 24.96
N GLN A 282 -1.75 -14.99 24.51
CA GLN A 282 -1.52 -15.69 23.24
C GLN A 282 -1.95 -14.83 22.06
N GLN A 283 -1.36 -15.11 20.88
CA GLN A 283 -1.69 -14.43 19.64
C GLN A 283 -2.15 -15.44 18.59
N HIS A 284 -3.27 -15.14 17.95
CA HIS A 284 -3.71 -15.83 16.75
C HIS A 284 -3.37 -14.97 15.54
N THR A 285 -2.48 -15.47 14.68
CA THR A 285 -2.04 -14.76 13.48
C THR A 285 -2.49 -15.50 12.23
N ARG A 286 -3.06 -14.79 11.27
CA ARG A 286 -3.47 -15.34 9.97
C ARG A 286 -3.15 -14.37 8.84
N ASP A 287 -2.50 -14.89 7.81
CA ASP A 287 -2.22 -14.18 6.57
C ASP A 287 -3.26 -14.54 5.50
N PHE A 288 -3.64 -13.56 4.69
CA PHE A 288 -4.58 -13.68 3.59
C PHE A 288 -3.93 -13.10 2.34
N GLU A 289 -3.86 -13.88 1.28
CA GLU A 289 -3.49 -13.39 -0.04
C GLU A 289 -4.74 -13.07 -0.84
N LEU A 290 -4.78 -11.87 -1.41
CA LEU A 290 -5.87 -11.46 -2.27
C LEU A 290 -5.53 -11.82 -3.72
N PRO A 291 -6.49 -12.35 -4.49
CA PRO A 291 -6.25 -12.79 -5.88
C PRO A 291 -5.74 -11.66 -6.78
N GLU A 292 -6.10 -10.42 -6.47
CA GLU A 292 -5.63 -9.21 -7.14
C GLU A 292 -5.47 -8.07 -6.12
N PRO A 293 -4.42 -7.22 -6.26
CA PRO A 293 -4.27 -6.04 -5.43
C PRO A 293 -5.47 -5.11 -5.53
N THR A 294 -6.22 -4.93 -4.44
CA THR A 294 -7.47 -4.16 -4.42
C THR A 294 -7.44 -3.03 -3.39
N ALA A 295 -8.14 -1.93 -3.67
CA ALA A 295 -8.46 -0.88 -2.72
C ALA A 295 -9.96 -0.87 -2.36
N SER A 296 -10.69 -1.94 -2.65
CA SER A 296 -12.07 -2.11 -2.22
C SER A 296 -12.11 -2.65 -0.79
N SER A 297 -12.64 -1.84 0.13
CA SER A 297 -12.84 -2.26 1.53
C SER A 297 -13.76 -3.47 1.66
N ASP A 298 -14.75 -3.60 0.77
CA ASP A 298 -15.69 -4.72 0.79
C ASP A 298 -15.03 -6.05 0.42
N ILE A 299 -14.11 -6.05 -0.56
CA ILE A 299 -13.36 -7.25 -0.94
C ILE A 299 -12.39 -7.65 0.19
N ILE A 300 -11.70 -6.66 0.77
CA ILE A 300 -10.80 -6.88 1.90
C ILE A 300 -11.56 -7.45 3.10
N PHE A 301 -12.71 -6.86 3.43
CA PHE A 301 -13.54 -7.28 4.55
C PHE A 301 -14.10 -8.70 4.33
N ALA A 302 -14.60 -9.01 3.14
CA ALA A 302 -15.16 -10.34 2.83
C ALA A 302 -14.12 -11.47 2.98
N ALA A 303 -12.84 -11.20 2.67
CA ALA A 303 -11.76 -12.17 2.87
C ALA A 303 -11.55 -12.49 4.36
N LEU A 304 -11.70 -11.50 5.24
CA LEU A 304 -11.53 -11.63 6.69
C LEU A 304 -12.78 -12.23 7.35
N GLU A 305 -13.99 -11.81 6.95
CA GLU A 305 -15.26 -12.23 7.51
C GLU A 305 -15.46 -13.76 7.45
N ASN A 306 -15.14 -14.36 6.30
CA ASN A 306 -15.26 -15.81 6.11
C ASN A 306 -14.36 -16.60 7.09
N HIS A 307 -13.16 -16.10 7.38
CA HIS A 307 -12.25 -16.72 8.34
C HIS A 307 -12.77 -16.55 9.78
N LEU A 308 -13.17 -15.33 10.12
CA LEU A 308 -13.66 -15.02 11.46
C LEU A 308 -14.92 -15.81 11.82
N ALA A 309 -15.84 -16.03 10.85
CA ALA A 309 -17.03 -16.83 11.06
C ALA A 309 -16.73 -18.29 11.44
N SER A 310 -15.56 -18.82 11.08
CA SER A 310 -15.11 -20.17 11.41
C SER A 310 -14.13 -20.23 12.59
N LEU A 311 -13.72 -19.07 13.12
CA LEU A 311 -12.72 -18.99 14.17
C LEU A 311 -13.31 -19.37 15.53
N GLN A 312 -12.63 -20.26 16.22
CA GLN A 312 -12.86 -20.57 17.63
C GLN A 312 -11.59 -20.25 18.41
N THR A 313 -11.72 -19.46 19.46
CA THR A 313 -10.62 -19.08 20.34
C THR A 313 -10.83 -19.65 21.70
N ASP A 314 -9.75 -20.12 22.36
CA ASP A 314 -9.79 -20.71 23.71
C ASP A 314 -9.88 -19.64 24.83
N SER A 315 -9.78 -18.34 24.46
CA SER A 315 -9.79 -17.20 25.37
C SER A 315 -10.43 -15.99 24.69
N PRO A 316 -11.03 -15.06 25.45
CA PRO A 316 -11.54 -13.80 24.91
C PRO A 316 -10.48 -12.99 24.20
N ILE A 317 -10.89 -12.15 23.24
CA ILE A 317 -10.00 -11.32 22.44
C ILE A 317 -9.85 -9.96 23.12
N ALA A 318 -8.62 -9.60 23.50
CA ALA A 318 -8.25 -8.35 24.18
C ALA A 318 -7.78 -7.26 23.22
N GLY A 319 -7.39 -7.62 21.98
CA GLY A 319 -6.95 -6.66 21.00
C GLY A 319 -6.86 -7.24 19.60
N LEU A 320 -6.78 -6.37 18.61
CA LEU A 320 -6.62 -6.78 17.23
C LEU A 320 -5.74 -5.81 16.44
N SER A 321 -5.01 -6.34 15.49
CA SER A 321 -4.18 -5.58 14.57
C SER A 321 -4.35 -6.16 13.16
N LEU A 322 -4.51 -5.28 12.18
CA LEU A 322 -4.61 -5.63 10.76
C LEU A 322 -3.52 -4.90 9.99
N GLU A 323 -2.66 -5.64 9.31
CA GLU A 323 -1.64 -5.09 8.42
C GLU A 323 -2.02 -5.37 6.96
N ALA A 324 -1.92 -4.34 6.11
CA ALA A 324 -2.11 -4.42 4.67
C ALA A 324 -0.77 -4.22 3.95
N PHE A 325 -0.42 -5.15 3.07
CA PHE A 325 0.79 -5.11 2.24
C PHE A 325 0.40 -4.64 0.84
N PRO A 326 0.84 -3.45 0.44
CA PRO A 326 0.46 -2.88 -0.84
C PRO A 326 1.21 -3.53 -1.98
N ALA A 327 0.55 -3.60 -3.14
CA ALA A 327 1.16 -3.92 -4.41
C ALA A 327 0.60 -3.02 -5.51
N ARG A 328 1.31 -2.94 -6.63
CA ARG A 328 0.89 -2.13 -7.77
C ARG A 328 -0.39 -2.74 -8.36
N ARG A 329 -1.44 -1.94 -8.48
CA ARG A 329 -2.64 -2.35 -9.21
C ARG A 329 -2.28 -2.53 -10.69
N LEU A 330 -2.63 -3.67 -11.25
CA LEU A 330 -2.59 -3.85 -12.69
C LEU A 330 -3.72 -2.98 -13.27
N GLN A 331 -3.39 -1.76 -13.70
CA GLN A 331 -4.31 -0.99 -14.54
C GLN A 331 -4.35 -1.71 -15.89
N GLN A 332 -5.32 -2.58 -16.07
CA GLN A 332 -5.66 -3.07 -17.39
C GLN A 332 -6.28 -1.88 -18.15
N GLN A 333 -5.49 -1.32 -19.05
CA GLN A 333 -6.02 -0.45 -20.07
C GLN A 333 -6.76 -1.40 -21.03
N GLU A 334 -8.08 -1.51 -20.86
CA GLU A 334 -8.92 -2.25 -21.82
C GLU A 334 -8.73 -1.61 -23.19
N GLY A 335 -8.11 -2.35 -24.09
CA GLY A 335 -8.06 -1.96 -25.49
C GLY A 335 -9.50 -1.90 -26.03
N LEU A 336 -9.81 -0.89 -26.82
CA LEU A 336 -11.17 -0.66 -27.36
C LEU A 336 -11.76 -1.87 -28.14
N PHE A 337 -10.94 -2.89 -28.37
CA PHE A 337 -11.25 -4.10 -29.16
C PHE A 337 -10.93 -5.41 -28.43
N GLU A 338 -10.55 -5.36 -27.14
CA GLU A 338 -10.31 -6.57 -26.36
C GLU A 338 -11.60 -7.00 -25.66
N THR A 339 -11.98 -8.25 -25.85
CA THR A 339 -13.05 -8.91 -25.11
C THR A 339 -12.56 -9.28 -23.71
N GLY A 340 -12.27 -8.26 -22.89
CA GLY A 340 -12.02 -8.44 -21.46
C GLY A 340 -13.29 -8.87 -20.72
N LEU A 341 -13.15 -9.43 -19.52
CA LEU A 341 -14.27 -9.69 -18.63
C LEU A 341 -15.03 -8.38 -18.37
N LYS A 342 -16.34 -8.38 -18.59
CA LYS A 342 -17.21 -7.21 -18.39
C LYS A 342 -17.18 -6.65 -16.96
N ASP A 343 -16.74 -7.45 -16.00
CA ASP A 343 -16.66 -7.08 -14.59
C ASP A 343 -15.52 -7.85 -13.91
N ALA A 344 -14.29 -7.38 -14.10
CA ALA A 344 -13.10 -7.96 -13.48
C ALA A 344 -13.16 -7.92 -11.94
N PRO A 345 -13.62 -6.84 -11.26
CA PRO A 345 -13.76 -6.82 -9.81
C PRO A 345 -14.70 -7.91 -9.28
N MET A 346 -15.82 -8.17 -9.91
CA MET A 346 -16.76 -9.20 -9.49
C MET A 346 -16.21 -10.62 -9.73
N PHE A 347 -15.44 -10.81 -10.79
CA PHE A 347 -14.72 -12.06 -11.04
C PHE A 347 -13.75 -12.38 -9.90
N TYR A 348 -12.90 -11.42 -9.51
CA TYR A 348 -11.94 -11.61 -8.42
C TYR A 348 -12.61 -11.76 -7.04
N ALA A 349 -13.70 -11.04 -6.80
CA ALA A 349 -14.49 -11.23 -5.59
C ALA A 349 -15.07 -12.66 -5.50
N THR A 350 -15.52 -13.21 -6.61
CA THR A 350 -16.00 -14.58 -6.69
C THR A 350 -14.87 -15.59 -6.47
N LEU A 351 -13.71 -15.37 -7.10
CA LEU A 351 -12.52 -16.20 -6.88
C LEU A 351 -12.06 -16.17 -5.43
N GLY A 352 -12.11 -15.01 -4.77
CA GLY A 352 -11.78 -14.88 -3.35
C GLY A 352 -12.68 -15.72 -2.44
N ARG A 353 -13.99 -15.76 -2.74
CA ARG A 353 -14.95 -16.65 -2.03
C ARG A 353 -14.65 -18.13 -2.25
N ILE A 354 -14.31 -18.50 -3.47
CA ILE A 354 -13.94 -19.89 -3.79
C ILE A 354 -12.64 -20.27 -3.10
N ALA A 355 -11.62 -19.39 -3.15
CA ALA A 355 -10.33 -19.61 -2.49
C ALA A 355 -10.47 -19.80 -0.98
N ALA A 356 -11.39 -19.11 -0.33
CA ALA A 356 -11.67 -19.28 1.10
C ALA A 356 -12.22 -20.67 1.45
N VAL A 357 -12.85 -21.34 0.49
CA VAL A 357 -13.43 -22.69 0.69
C VAL A 357 -12.44 -23.80 0.32
N VAL A 358 -11.74 -23.66 -0.83
CA VAL A 358 -10.92 -24.74 -1.40
C VAL A 358 -9.42 -24.55 -1.16
N GLY A 359 -8.99 -23.40 -0.64
CA GLY A 359 -7.58 -22.99 -0.52
C GLY A 359 -7.08 -22.25 -1.76
N SER A 360 -6.25 -21.24 -1.58
CA SER A 360 -5.69 -20.44 -2.67
C SER A 360 -4.77 -21.25 -3.59
N GLU A 361 -4.09 -22.27 -3.03
CA GLU A 361 -3.20 -23.17 -3.76
C GLU A 361 -3.95 -24.09 -4.74
N ASN A 362 -5.25 -24.30 -4.53
CA ASN A 362 -6.11 -25.14 -5.38
C ASN A 362 -6.89 -24.34 -6.42
N LEU A 363 -6.63 -23.04 -6.51
CA LEU A 363 -7.35 -22.14 -7.42
C LEU A 363 -6.37 -21.50 -8.41
N GLY A 364 -6.64 -21.65 -9.70
CA GLY A 364 -5.79 -21.07 -10.72
C GLY A 364 -6.19 -21.43 -12.14
N THR A 365 -5.46 -20.87 -13.10
CA THR A 365 -5.57 -21.23 -14.51
C THR A 365 -4.68 -22.45 -14.78
N PRO A 366 -5.25 -23.59 -15.22
CA PRO A 366 -4.47 -24.79 -15.42
C PRO A 366 -3.51 -24.64 -16.61
N ARG A 367 -2.26 -25.02 -16.39
CA ARG A 367 -1.24 -25.16 -17.43
C ARG A 367 -0.59 -26.55 -17.37
N ARG A 368 -0.01 -26.97 -18.48
CA ARG A 368 0.75 -28.21 -18.50
C ARG A 368 2.00 -28.06 -17.62
N ALA A 369 2.17 -28.97 -16.66
CA ALA A 369 3.43 -29.07 -15.93
C ALA A 369 4.53 -29.65 -16.82
N ASP A 370 5.76 -29.30 -16.54
CA ASP A 370 6.94 -29.90 -17.19
C ASP A 370 7.24 -31.26 -16.53
N SER A 371 6.38 -32.24 -16.84
CA SER A 371 6.47 -33.60 -16.35
C SER A 371 5.92 -34.56 -17.38
N HIS A 372 6.48 -35.78 -17.44
CA HIS A 372 5.96 -36.87 -18.24
C HIS A 372 4.73 -37.55 -17.61
N ARG A 373 4.33 -37.15 -16.42
CA ARG A 373 3.12 -37.66 -15.77
C ARG A 373 1.90 -37.22 -16.54
N PRO A 374 1.03 -38.13 -16.97
CA PRO A 374 -0.11 -37.78 -17.84
C PRO A 374 -1.08 -36.75 -17.31
N ASP A 375 -1.22 -36.69 -15.98
CA ASP A 375 -2.16 -35.80 -15.29
C ASP A 375 -1.47 -34.62 -14.56
N ALA A 376 -0.20 -34.37 -14.87
CA ALA A 376 0.54 -33.28 -14.27
C ALA A 376 0.02 -31.94 -14.80
N ILE A 377 -0.64 -31.20 -13.91
CA ILE A 377 -1.15 -29.84 -14.14
C ILE A 377 -0.51 -28.95 -13.09
N ALA A 378 0.00 -27.80 -13.51
CA ALA A 378 0.34 -26.70 -12.64
C ALA A 378 -0.75 -25.65 -12.72
N LEU A 379 -0.96 -24.91 -11.64
CA LEU A 379 -1.90 -23.80 -11.60
C LEU A 379 -1.12 -22.48 -11.62
N ASP A 380 -1.39 -21.64 -12.60
CA ASP A 380 -0.95 -20.25 -12.61
C ASP A 380 -2.00 -19.39 -11.91
N PRO A 381 -1.64 -18.22 -11.37
CA PRO A 381 -2.61 -17.31 -10.79
C PRO A 381 -3.77 -17.06 -11.75
N PRO A 382 -5.01 -16.94 -11.25
CA PRO A 382 -6.16 -16.68 -12.09
C PRO A 382 -5.96 -15.40 -12.90
N ALA A 383 -6.14 -15.44 -14.20
CA ALA A 383 -6.04 -14.28 -15.07
C ALA A 383 -7.39 -13.97 -15.74
N PRO A 384 -7.82 -12.70 -15.80
CA PRO A 384 -9.09 -12.31 -16.42
C PRO A 384 -9.06 -12.39 -17.94
N SER A 385 -7.86 -12.38 -18.52
CA SER A 385 -7.66 -12.56 -19.96
C SER A 385 -6.84 -13.82 -20.21
N VAL A 386 -7.40 -14.77 -20.92
CA VAL A 386 -6.61 -15.84 -21.52
C VAL A 386 -5.86 -15.21 -22.70
N PRO A 387 -4.51 -15.15 -22.69
CA PRO A 387 -3.81 -14.71 -23.87
C PRO A 387 -4.26 -15.58 -25.04
N GLU A 388 -4.66 -14.96 -26.15
CA GLU A 388 -4.95 -15.71 -27.40
C GLU A 388 -3.71 -16.50 -27.78
N ARG A 389 -3.60 -17.69 -27.22
CA ARG A 389 -2.62 -18.66 -27.68
C ARG A 389 -3.11 -19.12 -29.04
N ARG A 390 -2.49 -18.67 -30.11
CA ARG A 390 -2.62 -19.36 -31.39
C ARG A 390 -2.19 -20.81 -31.16
N VAL A 391 -3.16 -21.65 -30.80
CA VAL A 391 -2.98 -23.07 -30.76
C VAL A 391 -2.74 -23.47 -32.22
N PRO A 392 -1.55 -23.96 -32.58
CA PRO A 392 -1.38 -24.53 -33.89
C PRO A 392 -2.49 -25.57 -34.08
N PRO A 393 -3.10 -25.67 -35.27
CA PRO A 393 -4.17 -26.66 -35.49
C PRO A 393 -3.67 -28.01 -35.01
N ALA A 394 -4.40 -28.61 -34.08
CA ALA A 394 -4.06 -29.94 -33.57
C ALA A 394 -3.89 -30.86 -34.77
N PRO A 395 -2.81 -31.64 -34.86
CA PRO A 395 -2.71 -32.65 -35.91
C PRO A 395 -3.97 -33.51 -35.81
N ALA A 396 -4.60 -33.75 -36.92
CA ALA A 396 -5.85 -34.52 -36.95
C ALA A 396 -5.63 -35.81 -36.14
N ALA A 397 -6.37 -35.94 -35.05
CA ALA A 397 -6.27 -37.10 -34.17
C ALA A 397 -6.78 -38.31 -34.94
N HIS A 398 -5.87 -39.16 -35.39
CA HIS A 398 -6.22 -40.40 -36.08
C HIS A 398 -6.20 -41.52 -35.02
N GLY A 399 -7.36 -41.83 -34.47
CA GLY A 399 -7.54 -42.94 -33.54
C GLY A 399 -8.63 -42.67 -32.49
N PRO A 400 -9.03 -43.73 -31.76
CA PRO A 400 -10.01 -43.58 -30.70
C PRO A 400 -9.52 -42.70 -29.56
N LEU A 401 -10.41 -41.91 -29.00
CA LEU A 401 -10.08 -41.01 -27.88
C LEU A 401 -10.05 -41.79 -26.56
N LEU A 402 -9.00 -41.57 -25.74
CA LEU A 402 -8.89 -42.17 -24.43
C LEU A 402 -9.59 -41.33 -23.38
N ARG A 403 -10.68 -41.82 -22.81
CA ARG A 403 -11.35 -41.28 -21.64
C ARG A 403 -10.72 -41.84 -20.36
N ARG A 404 -9.93 -41.06 -19.65
CA ARG A 404 -9.26 -41.48 -18.42
C ARG A 404 -10.22 -41.53 -17.24
N LEU A 405 -10.07 -42.57 -16.41
CA LEU A 405 -10.79 -42.75 -15.14
C LEU A 405 -9.96 -42.14 -13.99
N ARG A 406 -10.64 -41.40 -13.11
CA ARG A 406 -9.98 -40.77 -11.94
C ARG A 406 -10.84 -40.98 -10.70
N PRO A 407 -10.40 -41.79 -9.76
CA PRO A 407 -9.17 -42.61 -9.77
C PRO A 407 -9.24 -43.77 -10.77
N PRO A 408 -8.09 -44.36 -11.16
CA PRO A 408 -8.06 -45.60 -11.93
C PRO A 408 -8.79 -46.70 -11.17
N LEU A 409 -9.47 -47.61 -11.90
CA LEU A 409 -10.22 -48.73 -11.29
C LEU A 409 -9.31 -49.92 -11.04
N PRO A 410 -9.25 -50.52 -9.85
CA PRO A 410 -8.49 -51.73 -9.60
C PRO A 410 -8.88 -52.87 -10.53
N ALA A 411 -7.93 -53.61 -11.00
CA ALA A 411 -8.14 -54.76 -11.87
C ALA A 411 -7.25 -55.92 -11.44
N THR A 412 -7.74 -57.14 -11.65
CA THR A 412 -6.94 -58.35 -11.59
C THR A 412 -6.60 -58.75 -13.03
N VAL A 413 -5.31 -58.92 -13.30
CA VAL A 413 -4.84 -59.29 -14.66
C VAL A 413 -4.04 -60.58 -14.59
N GLU A 414 -4.46 -61.58 -15.37
CA GLU A 414 -3.68 -62.80 -15.56
C GLU A 414 -2.68 -62.57 -16.71
N LEU A 415 -1.48 -63.09 -16.53
CA LEU A 415 -0.42 -62.95 -17.50
C LEU A 415 -0.07 -64.28 -18.14
N THR A 416 0.07 -64.30 -19.47
CA THR A 416 0.65 -65.39 -20.21
C THR A 416 1.92 -64.83 -20.90
N GLU A 417 3.07 -65.44 -20.70
CA GLU A 417 4.38 -64.97 -21.21
C GLU A 417 4.65 -63.51 -20.90
N ALA A 418 4.37 -63.07 -19.66
CA ALA A 418 4.46 -61.68 -19.19
C ALA A 418 3.57 -60.65 -19.93
N ARG A 419 2.48 -61.10 -20.56
CA ARG A 419 1.52 -60.26 -21.26
C ARG A 419 0.12 -60.43 -20.68
N PRO A 420 -0.71 -59.40 -20.57
CA PRO A 420 -2.11 -59.53 -20.18
C PRO A 420 -2.83 -60.50 -21.06
N SER A 421 -3.43 -61.52 -20.48
CA SER A 421 -4.22 -62.54 -21.15
C SER A 421 -5.69 -62.56 -20.72
N PHE A 422 -5.99 -62.22 -19.48
CA PHE A 422 -7.32 -62.10 -18.94
C PHE A 422 -7.41 -60.88 -17.99
N VAL A 423 -8.49 -60.15 -18.03
CA VAL A 423 -8.76 -59.00 -17.20
C VAL A 423 -10.07 -59.17 -16.45
N MET A 424 -10.04 -58.84 -15.15
CA MET A 424 -11.21 -58.78 -14.30
C MET A 424 -11.23 -57.51 -13.47
N SER A 425 -12.28 -56.71 -13.65
CA SER A 425 -12.58 -55.48 -12.89
C SER A 425 -14.08 -55.24 -12.83
N SER A 426 -14.51 -54.19 -12.17
CA SER A 426 -15.93 -53.74 -12.18
C SER A 426 -16.39 -53.28 -13.55
N LEU A 427 -15.47 -52.94 -14.47
CA LEU A 427 -15.79 -52.35 -15.78
C LEU A 427 -15.64 -53.32 -16.92
N ALA A 428 -14.70 -54.26 -16.84
CA ALA A 428 -14.40 -55.23 -17.89
C ALA A 428 -14.06 -56.59 -17.31
N ARG A 429 -14.56 -57.67 -17.96
CA ARG A 429 -14.21 -59.04 -17.59
C ARG A 429 -14.14 -59.92 -18.85
N GLY A 430 -13.00 -60.57 -19.05
CA GLY A 430 -12.85 -61.51 -20.16
C GLY A 430 -11.40 -61.60 -20.65
N ASP A 431 -11.25 -62.44 -21.70
CA ASP A 431 -9.97 -62.66 -22.37
C ASP A 431 -9.55 -61.44 -23.18
N VAL A 432 -8.25 -61.18 -23.22
CA VAL A 432 -7.65 -60.14 -24.04
C VAL A 432 -7.50 -60.66 -25.48
N THR A 433 -8.25 -60.07 -26.39
CA THR A 433 -8.29 -60.50 -27.81
C THR A 433 -7.30 -59.72 -28.68
N THR A 434 -7.02 -58.50 -28.34
CA THR A 434 -6.04 -57.62 -29.02
C THR A 434 -5.16 -56.95 -28.02
N LEU A 435 -3.84 -56.94 -28.24
CA LEU A 435 -2.88 -56.37 -27.32
C LEU A 435 -1.87 -55.52 -28.10
N ARG A 436 -1.70 -54.26 -27.66
CA ARG A 436 -0.64 -53.39 -28.15
C ARG A 436 0.57 -53.52 -27.25
N ARG A 437 1.79 -53.29 -27.81
CA ARG A 437 3.00 -53.30 -27.00
C ARG A 437 2.92 -52.30 -25.86
N PRO A 438 3.51 -52.62 -24.68
CA PRO A 438 3.46 -51.72 -23.55
C PRO A 438 4.20 -50.42 -23.84
N VAL A 439 3.68 -49.34 -23.26
CA VAL A 439 4.34 -48.06 -23.19
C VAL A 439 4.86 -47.89 -21.77
N TRP A 440 6.16 -47.69 -21.64
CA TRP A 440 6.80 -47.41 -20.37
C TRP A 440 6.91 -45.90 -20.20
N SER A 441 6.51 -45.41 -19.03
CA SER A 441 6.58 -44.00 -18.67
C SER A 441 7.13 -43.88 -17.25
N SER A 442 8.15 -43.06 -17.07
CA SER A 442 8.72 -42.77 -15.75
C SER A 442 9.20 -41.35 -15.69
N GLY A 443 9.26 -40.76 -14.48
CA GLY A 443 9.72 -39.40 -14.28
C GLY A 443 9.77 -39.02 -12.82
N ASP A 444 10.12 -37.76 -12.59
CA ASP A 444 10.18 -37.13 -11.27
C ASP A 444 11.04 -37.89 -10.26
N TRP A 445 12.03 -38.68 -10.75
CA TRP A 445 12.87 -39.57 -9.94
C TRP A 445 13.71 -38.86 -8.88
N TRP A 446 13.85 -37.55 -9.00
CA TRP A 446 14.55 -36.66 -8.05
C TRP A 446 13.61 -36.08 -6.96
N THR A 447 12.32 -36.43 -6.96
CA THR A 447 11.32 -35.99 -5.99
C THR A 447 10.72 -37.17 -5.23
N PRO A 448 10.09 -36.95 -4.07
CA PRO A 448 9.30 -37.99 -3.39
C PRO A 448 8.12 -38.52 -4.21
N GLN A 449 7.73 -37.82 -5.28
CA GLN A 449 6.64 -38.20 -6.18
C GLN A 449 7.15 -38.94 -7.42
N ALA A 450 8.34 -39.56 -7.36
CA ALA A 450 8.86 -40.39 -8.43
C ALA A 450 7.79 -41.40 -8.90
N PHE A 451 7.69 -41.61 -10.20
CA PHE A 451 6.78 -42.60 -10.78
C PHE A 451 7.43 -43.44 -11.86
N ALA A 452 6.98 -44.68 -11.92
CA ALA A 452 7.26 -45.61 -13.02
C ALA A 452 5.98 -46.40 -13.29
N ARG A 453 5.59 -46.49 -14.55
CA ARG A 453 4.34 -47.10 -14.93
C ARG A 453 4.45 -47.79 -16.28
N GLU A 454 3.73 -48.88 -16.43
CA GLU A 454 3.62 -49.67 -17.65
C GLU A 454 2.17 -49.62 -18.13
N GLU A 455 1.94 -49.15 -19.33
CA GLU A 455 0.62 -48.97 -19.92
C GLU A 455 0.40 -49.94 -21.06
N TRP A 456 -0.74 -50.64 -21.05
CA TRP A 456 -1.14 -51.59 -22.09
C TRP A 456 -2.49 -51.18 -22.68
N ASP A 457 -2.59 -51.13 -24.02
CA ASP A 457 -3.87 -50.96 -24.69
C ASP A 457 -4.39 -52.35 -25.06
N VAL A 458 -5.52 -52.73 -24.51
CA VAL A 458 -6.11 -54.06 -24.62
C VAL A 458 -7.56 -54.02 -25.08
N GLN A 459 -7.95 -55.01 -25.86
CA GLN A 459 -9.36 -55.26 -26.19
C GLN A 459 -9.86 -56.40 -25.31
N VAL A 460 -10.97 -56.16 -24.60
CA VAL A 460 -11.68 -57.15 -23.79
C VAL A 460 -13.15 -57.13 -24.22
N GLY A 461 -13.63 -58.19 -24.88
CA GLY A 461 -14.92 -58.21 -25.52
C GLY A 461 -15.06 -57.10 -26.58
N PRO A 462 -16.13 -56.31 -26.56
CA PRO A 462 -16.32 -55.19 -27.52
C PRO A 462 -15.53 -53.93 -27.13
N GLY A 463 -15.02 -53.80 -25.90
CA GLY A 463 -14.39 -52.59 -25.37
C GLY A 463 -12.86 -52.56 -25.52
N LEU A 464 -12.34 -51.34 -25.76
CA LEU A 464 -10.90 -51.08 -25.75
C LEU A 464 -10.59 -50.32 -24.46
N TYR A 465 -9.56 -50.82 -23.74
CA TYR A 465 -9.18 -50.31 -22.42
C TYR A 465 -7.71 -50.05 -22.34
N ARG A 466 -7.31 -49.06 -21.54
CA ARG A 466 -5.95 -48.87 -21.11
C ARG A 466 -5.76 -49.47 -19.73
N LEU A 467 -4.91 -50.48 -19.64
CA LEU A 467 -4.44 -51.02 -18.39
C LEU A 467 -3.19 -50.27 -17.94
N LEU A 468 -3.09 -50.06 -16.65
CA LEU A 468 -1.94 -49.50 -15.96
C LEU A 468 -1.39 -50.54 -15.01
N HIS A 469 -0.11 -50.86 -15.12
CA HIS A 469 0.64 -51.59 -14.12
C HIS A 469 1.54 -50.60 -13.36
N ALA A 470 1.33 -50.51 -12.04
CA ALA A 470 2.05 -49.67 -11.12
C ALA A 470 2.61 -50.54 -9.94
N PRO A 471 3.49 -50.06 -9.09
CA PRO A 471 4.02 -50.80 -7.95
C PRO A 471 2.97 -51.41 -7.01
N ASP A 472 1.78 -50.77 -6.94
CA ASP A 472 0.65 -51.14 -6.12
C ASP A 472 -0.38 -52.04 -6.82
N GLY A 473 -0.15 -52.43 -8.08
CA GLY A 473 -0.95 -53.39 -8.80
C GLY A 473 -1.40 -52.98 -10.19
N TRP A 474 -2.44 -53.68 -10.67
CA TRP A 474 -3.05 -53.45 -11.97
C TRP A 474 -4.33 -52.64 -11.84
N PHE A 475 -4.54 -51.71 -12.81
CA PHE A 475 -5.71 -50.83 -12.85
C PHE A 475 -6.20 -50.69 -14.31
N ILE A 476 -7.50 -50.42 -14.46
CA ILE A 476 -8.02 -49.84 -15.69
C ILE A 476 -7.91 -48.33 -15.57
N GLU A 477 -7.04 -47.71 -16.34
CA GLU A 477 -6.84 -46.28 -16.35
C GLU A 477 -7.83 -45.51 -17.25
N GLY A 478 -8.33 -46.17 -18.30
CA GLY A 478 -9.26 -45.53 -19.21
C GLY A 478 -9.92 -46.44 -20.22
N ILE A 479 -10.88 -45.86 -20.92
CA ILE A 479 -11.67 -46.50 -21.97
C ILE A 479 -11.47 -45.70 -23.25
N TYR A 480 -11.34 -46.42 -24.36
CA TYR A 480 -11.31 -45.79 -25.66
C TYR A 480 -12.72 -45.73 -26.25
N ASP A 481 -13.14 -44.54 -26.69
CA ASP A 481 -14.40 -44.27 -27.39
C ASP A 481 -14.20 -44.31 -28.88
#